data_554c658d8f67555e57551f3509327204
#
_entry.id   554c658d8f67555e57551f3509327204
#
_cell.length_a   1.000
_cell.length_b   1.000
_cell.length_c   1.000
_cell.angle_alpha   90.00
_cell.angle_beta   90.00
_cell.angle_gamma   90.00
#
_symmetry.space_group_name_H-M   'P 1'
#
loop_
_entity.id
_entity.type
_entity.pdbx_description
1 polymer ?
#
loop_
_entity_poly.entity_id
_entity_poly.type
_entity_poly.pdbx_seq_one_letter_code
_entity_poly.pdbx_strand_id
1 'polypeptide(L)'
;ADIDEHMDPSLPPEQEVARVSAEKARAVAKDCAEEDIIISADTIVVIDGQILGKPKSEADAIRMLNLLSGRRHEVMTGLTVLSGGQSQTQVVRTGIEFRRLTDREIDAYVATGEPMDKAGAYGIQGRASIFVSHLDGDYFCVMGLPVCTLTQMLRERGVTVLG
;
A
#
# COMPACT_ATOMS: atom_id res chain seq x y z
N ALA A 1 9.61 -5.96 12.18
CA ALA A 1 8.89 -5.86 13.44
C ALA A 1 7.79 -6.91 13.51
N ASP A 2 7.61 -7.54 14.66
CA ASP A 2 6.64 -8.60 14.86
C ASP A 2 5.35 -7.96 15.38
N ILE A 3 4.43 -7.66 14.48
CA ILE A 3 3.13 -7.07 14.81
C ILE A 3 2.01 -7.85 14.12
N ASP A 4 0.79 -7.67 14.61
CA ASP A 4 -0.39 -8.22 13.99
C ASP A 4 -0.82 -7.34 12.81
N GLU A 5 -0.54 -7.81 11.60
CA GLU A 5 -0.95 -7.15 10.37
C GLU A 5 -2.31 -7.59 9.88
N HIS A 6 -2.99 -8.46 10.64
CA HIS A 6 -4.32 -8.92 10.26
C HIS A 6 -5.30 -7.74 10.24
N MET A 7 -5.96 -7.56 9.11
CA MET A 7 -6.92 -6.47 8.93
C MET A 7 -8.28 -6.84 9.51
N ASP A 8 -8.84 -5.93 10.31
CA ASP A 8 -10.17 -6.09 10.87
C ASP A 8 -11.21 -5.64 9.84
N PRO A 9 -12.05 -6.56 9.29
CA PRO A 9 -13.01 -6.19 8.27
C PRO A 9 -14.15 -5.31 8.78
N SER A 10 -14.31 -5.16 10.09
CA SER A 10 -15.32 -4.28 10.68
C SER A 10 -14.92 -2.81 10.66
N LEU A 11 -13.62 -2.51 10.44
CA LEU A 11 -13.09 -1.15 10.42
C LEU A 11 -12.92 -0.65 8.99
N PRO A 12 -13.08 0.66 8.73
CA PRO A 12 -12.79 1.21 7.42
C PRO A 12 -11.33 0.95 7.02
N PRO A 13 -11.07 0.63 5.74
CA PRO A 13 -9.71 0.35 5.26
C PRO A 13 -8.70 1.43 5.62
N GLU A 14 -9.09 2.69 5.55
CA GLU A 14 -8.23 3.82 5.90
C GLU A 14 -7.75 3.76 7.34
N GLN A 15 -8.64 3.40 8.28
CA GLN A 15 -8.27 3.27 9.69
C GLN A 15 -7.33 2.09 9.91
N GLU A 16 -7.57 0.99 9.22
CA GLU A 16 -6.74 -0.20 9.35
C GLU A 16 -5.32 0.03 8.84
N VAL A 17 -5.16 0.65 7.66
CA VAL A 17 -3.82 0.91 7.13
C VAL A 17 -3.06 1.91 8.01
N ALA A 18 -3.77 2.89 8.58
CA ALA A 18 -3.17 3.83 9.54
C ALA A 18 -2.72 3.10 10.80
N ARG A 19 -3.57 2.23 11.35
CA ARG A 19 -3.24 1.44 12.55
C ARG A 19 -1.99 0.59 12.34
N VAL A 20 -1.94 -0.15 11.23
CA VAL A 20 -0.82 -1.05 10.96
C VAL A 20 0.48 -0.28 10.81
N SER A 21 0.49 0.84 10.08
CA SER A 21 1.72 1.64 9.93
C SER A 21 2.20 2.20 11.28
N ALA A 22 1.28 2.66 12.12
CA ALA A 22 1.63 3.19 13.44
C ALA A 22 2.18 2.10 14.36
N GLU A 23 1.58 0.91 14.34
CA GLU A 23 2.06 -0.22 15.14
C GLU A 23 3.45 -0.70 14.71
N LYS A 24 3.70 -0.72 13.39
CA LYS A 24 5.03 -1.04 12.86
C LYS A 24 6.08 -0.07 13.37
N ALA A 25 5.77 1.24 13.34
CA ALA A 25 6.69 2.26 13.84
C ALA A 25 6.99 2.07 15.32
N ARG A 26 5.96 1.83 16.14
CA ARG A 26 6.14 1.60 17.58
C ARG A 26 6.95 0.35 17.88
N ALA A 27 6.75 -0.71 17.10
CA ALA A 27 7.49 -1.95 17.28
C ALA A 27 8.99 -1.75 17.01
N VAL A 28 9.33 -1.02 15.94
CA VAL A 28 10.72 -0.69 15.61
C VAL A 28 11.34 0.25 16.66
N ALA A 29 10.56 1.18 17.20
CA ALA A 29 11.03 2.17 18.17
C ALA A 29 11.62 1.54 19.44
N LYS A 30 11.16 0.34 19.81
CA LYS A 30 11.68 -0.36 21.00
C LYS A 30 13.15 -0.70 20.89
N ASP A 31 13.67 -0.84 19.68
CA ASP A 31 15.07 -1.20 19.41
C ASP A 31 15.90 -0.01 18.94
N CYS A 32 15.36 1.20 18.99
CA CYS A 32 16.00 2.41 18.50
C CYS A 32 16.25 3.40 19.63
N ALA A 33 17.20 4.32 19.39
CA ALA A 33 17.47 5.42 20.31
C ALA A 33 16.34 6.47 20.24
N GLU A 34 16.16 7.24 21.30
CA GLU A 34 15.11 8.26 21.39
C GLU A 34 15.23 9.33 20.29
N GLU A 35 16.46 9.68 19.93
CA GLU A 35 16.74 10.67 18.89
C GLU A 35 16.54 10.14 17.45
N ASP A 36 16.37 8.83 17.29
CA ASP A 36 16.15 8.23 15.97
C ASP A 36 14.78 8.63 15.43
N ILE A 37 14.74 8.86 14.11
CA ILE A 37 13.49 9.09 13.40
C ILE A 37 13.10 7.79 12.72
N ILE A 38 11.91 7.29 13.05
CA ILE A 38 11.40 6.04 12.54
C ILE A 38 10.32 6.35 11.49
N ILE A 39 10.46 5.75 10.34
CA ILE A 39 9.51 5.87 9.25
C ILE A 39 8.95 4.48 8.98
N SER A 40 7.63 4.36 8.96
CA SER A 40 6.99 3.12 8.53
C SER A 40 5.88 3.40 7.55
N ALA A 41 5.65 2.46 6.66
CA ALA A 41 4.59 2.54 5.67
C ALA A 41 3.93 1.18 5.51
N ASP A 42 2.62 1.19 5.25
CA ASP A 42 1.86 0.01 4.91
C ASP A 42 0.90 0.35 3.78
N THR A 43 0.80 -0.53 2.79
CA THR A 43 0.04 -0.27 1.57
C THR A 43 -1.01 -1.36 1.38
N ILE A 44 -2.23 -0.93 1.07
CA ILE A 44 -3.35 -1.83 0.80
C ILE A 44 -4.02 -1.48 -0.52
N VAL A 45 -4.68 -2.48 -1.10
CA VAL A 45 -5.52 -2.33 -2.29
C VAL A 45 -6.98 -2.48 -1.85
N VAL A 46 -7.83 -1.54 -2.25
CA VAL A 46 -9.22 -1.48 -1.80
C VAL A 46 -10.14 -1.38 -3.00
N ILE A 47 -11.15 -2.23 -3.06
CA ILE A 47 -12.23 -2.15 -4.03
C ILE A 47 -13.55 -2.51 -3.34
N ASP A 48 -14.62 -1.77 -3.64
CA ASP A 48 -15.94 -1.97 -3.04
C ASP A 48 -15.89 -2.00 -1.50
N GLY A 49 -15.01 -1.20 -0.89
CA GLY A 49 -14.83 -1.15 0.55
C GLY A 49 -14.09 -2.35 1.14
N GLN A 50 -13.60 -3.26 0.32
CA GLN A 50 -12.90 -4.45 0.75
C GLN A 50 -11.40 -4.34 0.50
N ILE A 51 -10.61 -4.78 1.48
CA ILE A 51 -9.17 -4.86 1.34
C ILE A 51 -8.82 -6.16 0.65
N LEU A 52 -8.07 -6.07 -0.46
CA LEU A 52 -7.52 -7.24 -1.14
C LEU A 52 -6.10 -7.46 -0.63
N GLY A 53 -5.88 -8.57 0.05
CA GLY A 53 -4.56 -8.97 0.49
C GLY A 53 -3.78 -9.69 -0.60
N LYS A 54 -2.72 -10.39 -0.20
CA LYS A 54 -1.98 -11.25 -1.11
C LYS A 54 -2.84 -12.44 -1.51
N PRO A 55 -2.77 -12.89 -2.77
CA PRO A 55 -3.52 -14.07 -3.19
C PRO A 55 -3.11 -15.31 -2.40
N LYS A 56 -4.07 -16.12 -2.03
CA LYS A 56 -3.83 -17.37 -1.31
C LYS A 56 -3.56 -18.55 -2.25
N SER A 57 -3.87 -18.38 -3.53
CA SER A 57 -3.71 -19.39 -4.57
C SER A 57 -3.75 -18.70 -5.94
N GLU A 58 -3.41 -19.44 -7.01
CA GLU A 58 -3.56 -18.91 -8.37
C GLU A 58 -5.02 -18.59 -8.68
N ALA A 59 -5.96 -19.44 -8.24
CA ALA A 59 -7.39 -19.19 -8.41
C ALA A 59 -7.82 -17.88 -7.71
N ASP A 60 -7.27 -17.60 -6.54
CA ASP A 60 -7.56 -16.37 -5.82
C ASP A 60 -6.99 -15.15 -6.55
N ALA A 61 -5.78 -15.26 -7.13
CA ALA A 61 -5.19 -14.21 -7.95
C ALA A 61 -6.06 -13.91 -9.17
N ILE A 62 -6.55 -14.94 -9.85
CA ILE A 62 -7.45 -14.80 -10.99
C ILE A 62 -8.74 -14.07 -10.57
N ARG A 63 -9.30 -14.44 -9.43
CA ARG A 63 -10.50 -13.80 -8.88
C ARG A 63 -10.25 -12.31 -8.64
N MET A 64 -9.13 -11.96 -8.01
CA MET A 64 -8.79 -10.56 -7.73
C MET A 64 -8.63 -9.74 -9.01
N LEU A 65 -7.92 -10.28 -10.01
CA LEU A 65 -7.71 -9.57 -11.28
C LEU A 65 -9.01 -9.39 -12.06
N ASN A 66 -9.90 -10.38 -12.02
CA ASN A 66 -11.24 -10.24 -12.60
C ASN A 66 -12.05 -9.14 -11.90
N LEU A 67 -11.93 -9.04 -10.59
CA LEU A 67 -12.61 -8.02 -9.82
C LEU A 67 -12.12 -6.61 -10.17
N LEU A 68 -10.81 -6.45 -10.44
CA LEU A 68 -10.20 -5.18 -10.78
C LEU A 68 -10.36 -4.80 -12.26
N SER A 69 -10.58 -5.78 -13.14
CA SER A 69 -10.66 -5.57 -14.59
C SER A 69 -11.72 -4.55 -14.97
N GLY A 70 -11.34 -3.55 -15.78
CA GLY A 70 -12.25 -2.54 -16.29
C GLY A 70 -12.85 -1.62 -15.25
N ARG A 71 -12.26 -1.52 -14.06
CA ARG A 71 -12.82 -0.76 -12.95
C ARG A 71 -11.76 0.12 -12.29
N ARG A 72 -12.24 1.06 -11.49
CA ARG A 72 -11.40 1.87 -10.60
C ARG A 72 -11.34 1.20 -9.22
N HIS A 73 -10.15 1.13 -8.68
CA HIS A 73 -9.91 0.78 -7.28
C HIS A 73 -9.02 1.82 -6.63
N GLU A 74 -8.78 1.70 -5.34
CA GLU A 74 -7.88 2.60 -4.62
C GLU A 74 -6.70 1.83 -4.05
N VAL A 75 -5.55 2.49 -4.06
CA VAL A 75 -4.38 2.06 -3.29
C VAL A 75 -4.20 3.08 -2.18
N MET A 76 -4.08 2.61 -0.95
CA MET A 76 -3.89 3.46 0.21
C MET A 76 -2.60 3.09 0.90
N THR A 77 -1.79 4.09 1.22
CA THR A 77 -0.59 3.90 2.03
C THR A 77 -0.72 4.69 3.32
N GLY A 78 -0.66 3.98 4.44
CA GLY A 78 -0.50 4.58 5.76
C GLY A 78 0.98 4.87 5.97
N LEU A 79 1.30 6.07 6.37
CA LEU A 79 2.66 6.56 6.57
C LEU A 79 2.78 7.12 7.97
N THR A 80 3.71 6.58 8.75
CA THR A 80 3.95 7.02 10.13
C THR A 80 5.38 7.51 10.29
N VAL A 81 5.54 8.65 10.92
CA VAL A 81 6.83 9.19 11.35
C VAL A 81 6.79 9.29 12.88
N LEU A 82 7.77 8.69 13.54
CA LEU A 82 7.85 8.64 14.99
C LEU A 82 9.24 9.04 15.45
N SER A 83 9.34 9.97 16.39
CA SER A 83 10.58 10.35 17.04
C SER A 83 10.27 11.01 18.39
N GLY A 84 11.14 10.82 19.38
CA GLY A 84 10.97 11.43 20.70
C GLY A 84 9.65 11.10 21.37
N GLY A 85 9.10 9.90 21.16
CA GLY A 85 7.84 9.48 21.73
C GLY A 85 6.60 10.08 21.05
N GLN A 86 6.77 10.89 20.02
CA GLN A 86 5.65 11.50 19.28
C GLN A 86 5.52 10.86 17.89
N SER A 87 4.31 10.45 17.55
CA SER A 87 4.03 9.87 16.24
C SER A 87 3.00 10.69 15.49
N GLN A 88 3.14 10.69 14.17
CA GLN A 88 2.19 11.28 13.25
C GLN A 88 1.92 10.28 12.13
N THR A 89 0.65 10.08 11.80
CA THR A 89 0.26 9.15 10.75
C THR A 89 -0.63 9.86 9.76
N GLN A 90 -0.35 9.68 8.47
CA GLN A 90 -1.20 10.14 7.38
C GLN A 90 -1.51 8.98 6.46
N VAL A 91 -2.67 9.03 5.81
CA VAL A 91 -3.05 8.06 4.79
C VAL A 91 -3.12 8.77 3.44
N VAL A 92 -2.36 8.26 2.49
CA VAL A 92 -2.37 8.76 1.11
C VAL A 92 -3.18 7.80 0.25
N ARG A 93 -4.12 8.33 -0.51
CA ARG A 93 -5.00 7.55 -1.39
C ARG A 93 -4.71 7.86 -2.84
N THR A 94 -4.72 6.83 -3.67
CA THR A 94 -4.52 6.97 -5.11
C THR A 94 -5.50 6.07 -5.85
N GLY A 95 -6.23 6.66 -6.78
CA GLY A 95 -7.16 5.92 -7.64
C GLY A 95 -6.42 5.32 -8.82
N ILE A 96 -6.69 4.05 -9.10
CA ILE A 96 -6.13 3.32 -10.24
C ILE A 96 -7.30 2.80 -11.08
N GLU A 97 -7.23 3.03 -12.38
CA GLU A 97 -8.18 2.43 -13.32
C GLU A 97 -7.46 1.39 -14.16
N PHE A 98 -8.00 0.17 -14.15
CA PHE A 98 -7.59 -0.88 -15.08
C PHE A 98 -8.44 -0.80 -16.34
N ARG A 99 -7.80 -0.98 -17.49
CA ARG A 99 -8.58 -1.31 -18.68
C ARG A 99 -9.22 -2.69 -18.51
N ARG A 100 -10.15 -3.04 -19.35
CA ARG A 100 -10.71 -4.39 -19.34
C ARG A 100 -9.62 -5.40 -19.71
N LEU A 101 -9.47 -6.43 -18.89
CA LEU A 101 -8.51 -7.52 -19.09
C LEU A 101 -9.22 -8.70 -19.74
N THR A 102 -8.52 -9.40 -20.63
CA THR A 102 -9.02 -10.66 -21.16
C THR A 102 -8.66 -11.81 -20.21
N ASP A 103 -9.42 -12.89 -20.28
CA ASP A 103 -9.12 -14.09 -19.49
C ASP A 103 -7.72 -14.62 -19.80
N ARG A 104 -7.32 -14.53 -21.07
CA ARG A 104 -5.99 -14.97 -21.51
C ARG A 104 -4.88 -14.14 -20.91
N GLU A 105 -5.07 -12.83 -20.83
CA GLU A 105 -4.09 -11.95 -20.18
C GLU A 105 -3.95 -12.25 -18.68
N ILE A 106 -5.07 -12.47 -18.02
CA ILE A 106 -5.09 -12.79 -16.59
C ILE A 106 -4.35 -14.11 -16.36
N ASP A 107 -4.67 -15.14 -17.13
CA ASP A 107 -4.03 -16.44 -17.00
C ASP A 107 -2.51 -16.36 -17.24
N ALA A 108 -2.12 -15.62 -18.29
CA ALA A 108 -0.71 -15.44 -18.62
C ALA A 108 0.04 -14.68 -17.53
N TYR A 109 -0.59 -13.65 -16.95
CA TYR A 109 0.03 -12.87 -15.89
C TYR A 109 0.20 -13.72 -14.60
N VAL A 110 -0.83 -14.46 -14.21
CA VAL A 110 -0.77 -15.33 -13.04
C VAL A 110 0.30 -16.41 -13.22
N ALA A 111 0.45 -16.95 -14.44
CA ALA A 111 1.48 -17.96 -14.74
C ALA A 111 2.90 -17.44 -14.53
N THR A 112 3.13 -16.12 -14.56
CA THR A 112 4.47 -15.56 -14.28
C THR A 112 4.88 -15.68 -12.81
N GLY A 113 3.93 -15.90 -11.91
CA GLY A 113 4.16 -15.90 -10.46
C GLY A 113 4.24 -14.50 -9.85
N GLU A 114 4.31 -13.45 -10.66
CA GLU A 114 4.43 -12.06 -10.17
C GLU A 114 3.31 -11.66 -9.21
N PRO A 115 2.03 -12.04 -9.43
CA PRO A 115 0.93 -11.65 -8.54
C PRO A 115 1.02 -12.18 -7.12
N MET A 116 1.75 -13.28 -6.91
CA MET A 116 1.54 -14.12 -5.70
C MET A 116 2.02 -13.49 -4.40
N ASP A 117 2.94 -12.53 -4.46
CA ASP A 117 3.46 -11.85 -3.26
C ASP A 117 2.97 -10.41 -3.11
N LYS A 118 1.93 -10.04 -3.87
CA LYS A 118 1.47 -8.65 -3.94
C LYS A 118 0.01 -8.50 -3.52
N ALA A 119 -0.28 -7.50 -2.70
CA ALA A 119 -1.65 -7.13 -2.36
C ALA A 119 -2.42 -6.78 -3.64
N GLY A 120 -3.65 -7.30 -3.77
CA GLY A 120 -4.47 -7.08 -4.95
C GLY A 120 -4.01 -7.84 -6.19
N ALA A 121 -3.03 -8.71 -6.05
CA ALA A 121 -2.51 -9.59 -7.10
C ALA A 121 -1.81 -8.88 -8.27
N TYR A 122 -1.27 -7.67 -8.05
CA TYR A 122 -0.49 -7.02 -9.11
C TYR A 122 0.54 -6.03 -8.56
N GLY A 123 1.57 -5.78 -9.37
CA GLY A 123 2.54 -4.72 -9.10
C GLY A 123 2.62 -3.75 -10.28
N ILE A 124 2.40 -2.45 -10.01
CA ILE A 124 2.36 -1.41 -11.06
C ILE A 124 3.70 -1.28 -11.79
N GLN A 125 4.81 -1.61 -11.13
CA GLN A 125 6.14 -1.54 -11.73
C GLN A 125 6.49 -2.75 -12.59
N GLY A 126 5.74 -3.85 -12.44
CA GLY A 126 5.99 -5.07 -13.18
C GLY A 126 5.20 -5.15 -14.48
N ARG A 127 4.92 -6.37 -14.90
CA ARG A 127 4.18 -6.63 -16.15
C ARG A 127 2.76 -6.11 -16.14
N ALA A 128 2.16 -5.93 -14.93
CA ALA A 128 0.83 -5.35 -14.81
C ALA A 128 0.79 -3.85 -15.14
N SER A 129 1.93 -3.21 -15.38
CA SER A 129 1.93 -1.83 -15.86
C SER A 129 1.06 -1.64 -17.10
N ILE A 130 0.93 -2.66 -17.95
CA ILE A 130 0.10 -2.60 -19.16
C ILE A 130 -1.39 -2.69 -18.89
N PHE A 131 -1.80 -3.01 -17.66
CA PHE A 131 -3.21 -3.07 -17.27
C PHE A 131 -3.77 -1.72 -16.85
N VAL A 132 -2.90 -0.81 -16.42
CA VAL A 132 -3.29 0.49 -15.86
C VAL A 132 -3.55 1.49 -16.98
N SER A 133 -4.79 1.97 -17.07
CA SER A 133 -5.16 3.00 -18.04
C SER A 133 -5.08 4.41 -17.48
N HIS A 134 -5.21 4.57 -16.16
CA HIS A 134 -5.20 5.89 -15.52
C HIS A 134 -4.81 5.78 -14.05
N LEU A 135 -4.05 6.76 -13.59
CA LEU A 135 -3.67 6.91 -12.19
C LEU A 135 -4.05 8.32 -11.74
N ASP A 136 -4.82 8.40 -10.64
CA ASP A 136 -5.27 9.66 -10.07
C ASP A 136 -4.73 9.78 -8.66
N GLY A 137 -3.61 10.48 -8.51
CA GLY A 137 -2.99 10.68 -7.21
C GLY A 137 -1.47 10.59 -7.25
N ASP A 138 -0.91 9.85 -6.30
CA ASP A 138 0.53 9.75 -6.06
C ASP A 138 1.05 8.38 -6.49
N TYR A 139 1.85 8.36 -7.55
CA TYR A 139 2.45 7.12 -8.05
C TYR A 139 3.32 6.44 -6.98
N PHE A 140 4.07 7.21 -6.17
CA PHE A 140 4.92 6.65 -5.13
C PHE A 140 4.12 6.03 -4.00
N CYS A 141 2.89 6.52 -3.76
CA CYS A 141 1.93 5.86 -2.86
C CYS A 141 1.65 4.43 -3.34
N VAL A 142 1.42 4.26 -4.64
CA VAL A 142 1.15 2.94 -5.23
C VAL A 142 2.36 2.02 -5.11
N MET A 143 3.56 2.58 -5.17
CA MET A 143 4.79 1.83 -4.97
C MET A 143 5.07 1.49 -3.50
N GLY A 144 4.38 2.16 -2.56
CA GLY A 144 4.47 1.86 -1.15
C GLY A 144 5.11 2.92 -0.27
N LEU A 145 5.65 4.01 -0.84
CA LEU A 145 6.24 5.10 -0.05
C LEU A 145 5.95 6.46 -0.69
N PRO A 146 4.93 7.19 -0.20
CA PRO A 146 4.57 8.50 -0.74
C PRO A 146 5.57 9.56 -0.31
N VAL A 147 6.62 9.74 -1.11
CA VAL A 147 7.79 10.55 -0.71
C VAL A 147 7.48 12.05 -0.58
N CYS A 148 6.53 12.58 -1.35
CA CYS A 148 6.12 13.97 -1.20
C CYS A 148 5.55 14.23 0.19
N THR A 149 4.58 13.42 0.60
CA THR A 149 3.98 13.52 1.94
C THR A 149 5.02 13.26 3.03
N LEU A 150 5.88 12.25 2.83
CA LEU A 150 6.94 11.93 3.79
C LEU A 150 7.86 13.12 4.04
N THR A 151 8.32 13.79 2.99
CA THR A 151 9.24 14.92 3.16
C THR A 151 8.58 16.11 3.86
N GLN A 152 7.28 16.29 3.66
CA GLN A 152 6.53 17.32 4.40
C GLN A 152 6.44 16.98 5.89
N MET A 153 6.17 15.72 6.23
CA MET A 153 6.13 15.26 7.61
C MET A 153 7.50 15.39 8.29
N LEU A 154 8.57 15.08 7.57
CA LEU A 154 9.94 15.23 8.09
C LEU A 154 10.28 16.70 8.30
N ARG A 155 9.85 17.58 7.42
CA ARG A 155 10.09 19.03 7.55
C ARG A 155 9.47 19.57 8.83
N GLU A 156 8.29 19.09 9.21
CA GLU A 156 7.63 19.48 10.45
C GLU A 156 8.46 19.09 11.69
N ARG A 157 9.37 18.14 11.54
CA ARG A 157 10.29 17.69 12.60
C ARG A 157 11.70 18.27 12.46
N GLY A 158 11.86 19.27 11.59
CA GLY A 158 13.14 19.95 11.40
C GLY A 158 14.10 19.22 10.47
N VAL A 159 13.64 18.20 9.74
CA VAL A 159 14.46 17.46 8.79
C VAL A 159 14.13 17.92 7.37
N THR A 160 15.14 18.39 6.64
CA THR A 160 14.98 18.82 5.25
C THR A 160 15.84 17.95 4.34
N VAL A 161 15.29 17.59 3.17
CA VAL A 161 16.00 16.77 2.18
C VAL A 161 16.77 17.66 1.20
N LEU A 162 16.16 18.75 0.80
CA LEU A 162 16.79 19.74 -0.11
C LEU A 162 16.89 21.07 0.59
N GLY A 163 18.03 21.31 1.19
CA GLY A 163 18.30 22.56 1.86
C GLY A 163 17.48 22.82 3.09
#